data_bebd415a4b37f83d8eca70aa1c396097
#
_entry.id   bebd415a4b37f83d8eca70aa1c396097
#
_cell.length_a   1.000
_cell.length_b   1.000
_cell.length_c   1.000
_cell.angle_alpha   90.00
_cell.angle_beta   90.00
_cell.angle_gamma   90.00
#
_symmetry.space_group_name_H-M   'P 1'
#
loop_
_entity.id
_entity.type
_entity.pdbx_description
1 polymer ?
#
loop_
_entity_poly.entity_id
_entity_poly.type
_entity_poly.pdbx_seq_one_letter_code
_entity_poly.pdbx_strand_id
1 'polypeptide(L)'
;MNTEMKILSALVAGGAAAAAVGLVRSGYERRHFVVEETSIYSEKIRNPRTLVFLTDLHDKEFGEANSQLLGSIRTIRPDLILIGGDIMVAKPGKASLEVTRRFLDGLCQVQTQTTGENSGKPFRIYYGNGNHEQRLGREYKTYGEMYREFRRILKQRNISYLSDRSVNLSEEIRISGLNLDSGCYRDFVPARMTTEYLERHLGPADDSRFQILLAHSPLYFEQYADWGADLTLSGHFHGGTIRLPFVGGVMTPQYQFFHKPYMSPSEAHFPFRLSPLPGDILSDFLLLRMSADFHTPVAHTSLPAYPYNFLYDPAPVVS
;
A
#
# COMPACT_ATOMS: atom_id res chain seq x y z
N MET A 1 26.43 3.49 46.99
CA MET A 1 25.77 2.74 45.91
C MET A 1 26.79 1.77 45.39
N ASN A 2 26.51 0.44 45.53
CA ASN A 2 27.43 -0.60 45.08
C ASN A 2 27.48 -0.67 43.53
N THR A 3 28.44 -1.40 42.98
CA THR A 3 28.69 -1.49 41.57
C THR A 3 27.45 -2.03 40.83
N GLU A 4 26.74 -2.98 41.41
CA GLU A 4 25.53 -3.57 40.85
C GLU A 4 24.40 -2.56 40.72
N MET A 5 24.20 -1.70 41.74
CA MET A 5 23.19 -0.62 41.63
C MET A 5 23.54 0.41 40.56
N LYS A 6 24.82 0.71 40.34
CA LYS A 6 25.26 1.62 39.27
C LYS A 6 24.97 1.01 37.88
N ILE A 7 25.27 -0.28 37.71
CA ILE A 7 24.98 -1.00 36.45
C ILE A 7 23.48 -1.04 36.20
N LEU A 8 22.68 -1.40 37.20
CA LEU A 8 21.22 -1.43 37.07
C LEU A 8 20.66 -0.05 36.71
N SER A 9 21.12 1.02 37.40
CA SER A 9 20.70 2.38 37.10
C SER A 9 21.08 2.81 35.67
N ALA A 10 22.25 2.42 35.19
CA ALA A 10 22.68 2.71 33.82
C ALA A 10 21.83 1.96 32.79
N LEU A 11 21.51 0.69 33.04
CA LEU A 11 20.61 -0.08 32.17
C LEU A 11 19.20 0.49 32.11
N VAL A 12 18.63 0.88 33.25
CA VAL A 12 17.32 1.54 33.34
C VAL A 12 17.33 2.87 32.61
N ALA A 13 18.34 3.70 32.82
CA ALA A 13 18.46 4.98 32.14
C ALA A 13 18.63 4.82 30.61
N GLY A 14 19.45 3.85 30.19
CA GLY A 14 19.61 3.51 28.78
C GLY A 14 18.31 3.02 28.13
N GLY A 15 17.57 2.15 28.83
CA GLY A 15 16.26 1.68 28.37
C GLY A 15 15.21 2.80 28.26
N ALA A 16 15.17 3.70 29.25
CA ALA A 16 14.27 4.86 29.23
C ALA A 16 14.63 5.83 28.09
N ALA A 17 15.91 6.08 27.84
CA ALA A 17 16.36 6.91 26.72
C ALA A 17 15.99 6.28 25.37
N ALA A 18 16.21 4.98 25.19
CA ALA A 18 15.81 4.26 23.98
C ALA A 18 14.29 4.31 23.74
N ALA A 19 13.50 4.11 24.80
CA ALA A 19 12.04 4.23 24.74
C ALA A 19 11.59 5.66 24.36
N ALA A 20 12.22 6.70 24.93
CA ALA A 20 11.93 8.09 24.60
C ALA A 20 12.23 8.40 23.11
N VAL A 21 13.40 7.96 22.62
CA VAL A 21 13.76 8.09 21.19
C VAL A 21 12.75 7.36 20.32
N GLY A 22 12.34 6.13 20.68
CA GLY A 22 11.33 5.37 19.95
C GLY A 22 9.97 6.09 19.90
N LEU A 23 9.54 6.69 21.01
CA LEU A 23 8.28 7.46 21.04
C LEU A 23 8.35 8.73 20.18
N VAL A 24 9.46 9.48 20.23
CA VAL A 24 9.66 10.66 19.39
C VAL A 24 9.67 10.26 17.91
N ARG A 25 10.42 9.20 17.57
CA ARG A 25 10.49 8.66 16.20
C ARG A 25 9.11 8.23 15.71
N SER A 26 8.38 7.43 16.48
CA SER A 26 7.01 7.02 16.18
C SER A 26 6.06 8.21 16.01
N GLY A 27 6.22 9.26 16.83
CA GLY A 27 5.46 10.50 16.72
C GLY A 27 5.75 11.25 15.41
N TYR A 28 6.99 11.26 14.98
CA TYR A 28 7.42 11.85 13.70
C TYR A 28 6.85 11.06 12.52
N GLU A 29 7.07 9.74 12.47
CA GLU A 29 6.63 8.86 11.39
C GLU A 29 5.11 8.88 11.19
N ARG A 30 4.34 9.02 12.27
CA ARG A 30 2.88 9.16 12.17
C ARG A 30 2.40 10.47 11.52
N ARG A 31 3.27 11.46 11.33
CA ARG A 31 2.92 12.77 10.73
C ARG A 31 3.52 12.98 9.36
N HIS A 32 4.39 12.09 8.92
CA HIS A 32 5.11 12.21 7.66
C HIS A 32 4.93 10.92 6.87
N PHE A 33 4.91 11.04 5.56
CA PHE A 33 4.96 9.92 4.64
C PHE A 33 6.22 10.04 3.79
N VAL A 34 6.62 8.93 3.19
CA VAL A 34 7.72 8.86 2.23
C VAL A 34 7.16 8.34 0.92
N VAL A 35 7.61 8.90 -0.20
CA VAL A 35 7.33 8.35 -1.52
C VAL A 35 8.38 7.30 -1.81
N GLU A 36 7.99 6.04 -1.85
CA GLU A 36 8.85 4.95 -2.29
C GLU A 36 8.69 4.78 -3.80
N GLU A 37 9.80 4.73 -4.52
CA GLU A 37 9.81 4.56 -5.97
C GLU A 37 10.43 3.22 -6.35
N THR A 38 9.73 2.49 -7.21
CA THR A 38 10.19 1.21 -7.75
C THR A 38 9.89 1.11 -9.24
N SER A 39 10.80 0.52 -10.00
CA SER A 39 10.63 0.22 -11.42
C SER A 39 10.35 -1.26 -11.62
N ILE A 40 9.33 -1.56 -12.43
CA ILE A 40 8.92 -2.91 -12.79
C ILE A 40 9.10 -3.07 -14.30
N TYR A 41 9.73 -4.17 -14.69
CA TYR A 41 9.99 -4.49 -16.08
C TYR A 41 9.22 -5.75 -16.49
N SER A 42 8.51 -5.69 -17.60
CA SER A 42 7.78 -6.82 -18.15
C SER A 42 7.63 -6.68 -19.66
N GLU A 43 7.90 -7.74 -20.40
CA GLU A 43 7.68 -7.80 -21.85
C GLU A 43 6.22 -7.57 -22.27
N LYS A 44 5.28 -7.76 -21.33
CA LYS A 44 3.85 -7.48 -21.55
C LYS A 44 3.54 -5.98 -21.62
N ILE A 45 4.45 -5.09 -21.15
CA ILE A 45 4.25 -3.65 -21.06
C ILE A 45 5.06 -2.96 -22.15
N ARG A 46 4.43 -2.55 -23.23
CA ARG A 46 5.07 -1.85 -24.34
C ARG A 46 5.14 -0.34 -24.13
N ASN A 47 4.12 0.19 -23.48
CA ASN A 47 4.02 1.62 -23.21
C ASN A 47 4.29 1.89 -21.73
N PRO A 48 5.36 2.63 -21.40
CA PRO A 48 5.67 2.98 -20.01
C PRO A 48 4.48 3.59 -19.29
N ARG A 49 4.34 3.28 -18.00
CA ARG A 49 3.28 3.84 -17.13
C ARG A 49 3.85 4.23 -15.78
N THR A 50 3.40 5.37 -15.30
CA THR A 50 3.64 5.83 -13.93
C THR A 50 2.38 5.59 -13.11
N LEU A 51 2.51 4.78 -12.07
CA LEU A 51 1.41 4.34 -11.22
C LEU A 51 1.67 4.76 -9.79
N VAL A 52 0.66 5.31 -9.12
CA VAL A 52 0.68 5.57 -7.68
C VAL A 52 -0.22 4.55 -7.00
N PHE A 53 0.29 3.89 -5.97
CA PHE A 53 -0.46 3.01 -5.08
C PHE A 53 -0.62 3.64 -3.71
N LEU A 54 -1.84 3.65 -3.18
CA LEU A 54 -2.21 4.18 -1.89
C LEU A 54 -3.02 3.14 -1.13
N THR A 55 -2.74 2.94 0.15
CA THR A 55 -3.51 2.01 0.99
C THR A 55 -3.47 2.44 2.46
N ASP A 56 -4.37 1.94 3.28
CA ASP A 56 -4.34 2.01 4.76
C ASP A 56 -4.22 3.42 5.35
N LEU A 57 -4.83 4.43 4.74
CA LEU A 57 -4.82 5.79 5.31
C LEU A 57 -5.55 5.87 6.66
N HIS A 58 -6.59 5.04 6.86
CA HIS A 58 -7.33 4.97 8.14
C HIS A 58 -7.74 6.34 8.69
N ASP A 59 -8.38 7.15 7.85
CA ASP A 59 -8.81 8.52 8.16
C ASP A 59 -7.66 9.47 8.54
N LYS A 60 -6.41 9.12 8.21
CA LYS A 60 -5.25 9.97 8.45
C LYS A 60 -5.14 11.05 7.39
N GLU A 61 -4.72 12.21 7.81
CA GLU A 61 -4.45 13.35 6.92
C GLU A 61 -2.98 13.78 7.03
N PHE A 62 -2.33 13.93 5.87
CA PHE A 62 -0.99 14.49 5.73
C PHE A 62 -1.09 15.95 5.27
N GLY A 63 -0.99 16.86 6.24
CA GLY A 63 -1.39 18.25 6.09
C GLY A 63 -2.91 18.41 6.09
N GLU A 64 -3.39 19.64 6.05
CA GLU A 64 -4.82 19.93 6.01
C GLU A 64 -5.45 19.32 4.75
N ALA A 65 -6.51 18.54 4.92
CA ALA A 65 -7.20 17.83 3.83
C ALA A 65 -6.27 17.03 2.91
N ASN A 66 -5.22 16.42 3.45
CA ASN A 66 -4.19 15.69 2.70
C ASN A 66 -3.40 16.54 1.68
N SER A 67 -3.25 17.85 1.92
CA SER A 67 -2.60 18.78 0.98
C SER A 67 -1.18 18.36 0.59
N GLN A 68 -0.42 17.77 1.52
CA GLN A 68 0.95 17.29 1.26
C GLN A 68 0.93 16.07 0.33
N LEU A 69 0.08 15.09 0.61
CA LEU A 69 -0.08 13.89 -0.20
C LEU A 69 -0.57 14.23 -1.63
N LEU A 70 -1.60 15.06 -1.73
CA LEU A 70 -2.13 15.54 -3.01
C LEU A 70 -1.12 16.37 -3.80
N GLY A 71 -0.29 17.16 -3.11
CA GLY A 71 0.82 17.90 -3.71
C GLY A 71 1.86 16.99 -4.34
N SER A 72 2.23 15.90 -3.67
CA SER A 72 3.15 14.88 -4.20
C SER A 72 2.56 14.20 -5.43
N ILE A 73 1.29 13.79 -5.39
CA ILE A 73 0.61 13.17 -6.55
C ILE A 73 0.59 14.13 -7.75
N ARG A 74 0.33 15.42 -7.52
CA ARG A 74 0.37 16.44 -8.58
C ARG A 74 1.76 16.55 -9.22
N THR A 75 2.82 16.47 -8.41
CA THR A 75 4.21 16.54 -8.91
C THR A 75 4.59 15.30 -9.70
N ILE A 76 4.17 14.11 -9.26
CA ILE A 76 4.44 12.82 -9.90
C ILE A 76 3.77 12.73 -11.28
N ARG A 77 2.58 13.31 -11.47
CA ARG A 77 1.77 13.20 -12.69
C ARG A 77 1.50 11.74 -13.09
N PRO A 78 0.90 10.92 -12.23
CA PRO A 78 0.71 9.51 -12.53
C PRO A 78 -0.24 9.32 -13.74
N ASP A 79 -0.10 8.22 -14.45
CA ASP A 79 -1.07 7.76 -15.46
C ASP A 79 -2.24 7.02 -14.79
N LEU A 80 -2.01 6.51 -13.58
CA LEU A 80 -2.92 5.63 -12.87
C LEU A 80 -2.75 5.76 -11.37
N ILE A 81 -3.87 5.80 -10.63
CA ILE A 81 -3.89 5.67 -9.17
C ILE A 81 -4.65 4.40 -8.81
N LEU A 82 -4.00 3.55 -8.01
CA LEU A 82 -4.58 2.35 -7.42
C LEU A 82 -4.71 2.55 -5.91
N ILE A 83 -5.90 2.33 -5.38
CA ILE A 83 -6.18 2.40 -3.94
C ILE A 83 -6.41 0.98 -3.45
N GLY A 84 -5.61 0.53 -2.48
CA GLY A 84 -5.59 -0.84 -1.97
C GLY A 84 -6.63 -1.14 -0.87
N GLY A 85 -7.46 -0.17 -0.52
CA GLY A 85 -8.44 -0.28 0.57
C GLY A 85 -8.01 0.39 1.87
N ASP A 86 -8.86 0.29 2.88
CA ASP A 86 -8.67 0.81 4.24
C ASP A 86 -8.31 2.30 4.30
N ILE A 87 -8.94 3.10 3.41
CA ILE A 87 -8.80 4.56 3.46
C ILE A 87 -9.54 5.14 4.67
N MET A 88 -10.64 4.51 5.08
CA MET A 88 -11.43 4.86 6.27
C MET A 88 -11.26 3.88 7.41
N VAL A 89 -11.78 4.24 8.59
CA VAL A 89 -11.87 3.37 9.76
C VAL A 89 -13.30 2.95 10.01
N ALA A 90 -13.62 1.66 9.85
CA ALA A 90 -14.88 1.08 10.25
C ALA A 90 -14.77 0.46 11.66
N LYS A 91 -14.91 1.30 12.70
CA LYS A 91 -15.00 0.88 14.11
C LYS A 91 -16.27 1.45 14.72
N PRO A 92 -17.02 0.67 15.55
CA PRO A 92 -18.25 1.17 16.18
C PRO A 92 -18.03 2.49 16.92
N GLY A 93 -18.90 3.45 16.69
CA GLY A 93 -18.82 4.79 17.28
C GLY A 93 -17.73 5.72 16.75
N LYS A 94 -16.90 5.26 15.80
CA LYS A 94 -15.82 6.06 15.20
C LYS A 94 -15.85 6.11 13.68
N ALA A 95 -16.72 5.33 13.05
CA ALA A 95 -16.79 5.29 11.60
C ALA A 95 -17.31 6.62 11.03
N SER A 96 -16.59 7.16 10.06
CA SER A 96 -16.93 8.38 9.33
C SER A 96 -16.44 8.28 7.89
N LEU A 97 -17.15 8.89 6.96
CA LEU A 97 -16.73 9.00 5.56
C LEU A 97 -16.21 10.40 5.21
N GLU A 98 -16.14 11.29 6.18
CA GLU A 98 -15.81 12.70 5.94
C GLU A 98 -14.39 12.89 5.42
N VAL A 99 -13.40 12.28 6.08
CA VAL A 99 -11.98 12.35 5.66
C VAL A 99 -11.80 11.69 4.30
N THR A 100 -12.40 10.51 4.11
CA THR A 100 -12.37 9.80 2.82
C THR A 100 -12.97 10.65 1.72
N ARG A 101 -14.11 11.29 1.95
CA ARG A 101 -14.76 12.18 0.98
C ARG A 101 -13.86 13.33 0.58
N ARG A 102 -13.30 14.07 1.55
CA ARG A 102 -12.38 15.19 1.30
C ARG A 102 -11.14 14.76 0.51
N PHE A 103 -10.56 13.62 0.89
CA PHE A 103 -9.41 13.07 0.18
C PHE A 103 -9.73 12.74 -1.28
N LEU A 104 -10.84 12.06 -1.54
CA LEU A 104 -11.25 11.70 -2.90
C LEU A 104 -11.65 12.94 -3.72
N ASP A 105 -12.22 13.98 -3.10
CA ASP A 105 -12.45 15.28 -3.74
C ASP A 105 -11.14 15.93 -4.15
N GLY A 106 -10.14 15.93 -3.27
CA GLY A 106 -8.81 16.42 -3.57
C GLY A 106 -8.13 15.66 -4.71
N LEU A 107 -8.25 14.32 -4.76
CA LEU A 107 -7.75 13.52 -5.88
C LEU A 107 -8.41 13.91 -7.21
N CYS A 108 -9.72 14.11 -7.23
CA CYS A 108 -10.43 14.55 -8.43
C CYS A 108 -10.02 15.95 -8.87
N GLN A 109 -9.74 16.86 -7.93
CA GLN A 109 -9.21 18.19 -8.25
C GLN A 109 -7.81 18.10 -8.88
N VAL A 110 -6.92 17.29 -8.32
CA VAL A 110 -5.59 17.02 -8.91
C VAL A 110 -5.74 16.41 -10.30
N GLN A 111 -6.65 15.44 -10.47
CA GLN A 111 -6.92 14.77 -11.74
C GLN A 111 -7.31 15.76 -12.86
N THR A 112 -8.13 16.78 -12.55
CA THR A 112 -8.54 17.79 -13.54
C THR A 112 -7.44 18.79 -13.87
N GLN A 113 -6.44 18.94 -13.02
CA GLN A 113 -5.34 19.91 -13.15
C GLN A 113 -4.07 19.31 -13.76
N THR A 114 -3.99 17.98 -13.85
CA THR A 114 -2.77 17.29 -14.30
C THR A 114 -3.07 16.29 -15.41
N THR A 115 -2.08 16.09 -16.27
CA THR A 115 -2.07 14.98 -17.22
C THR A 115 -1.01 13.97 -16.80
N GLY A 116 -1.25 12.69 -17.06
CA GLY A 116 -0.29 11.61 -16.77
C GLY A 116 1.01 11.82 -17.54
N GLU A 117 2.14 11.48 -16.91
CA GLU A 117 3.49 11.69 -17.42
C GLU A 117 3.69 11.07 -18.81
N ASN A 118 3.19 9.86 -19.00
CA ASN A 118 3.40 9.06 -20.21
C ASN A 118 2.16 8.98 -21.11
N SER A 119 0.97 9.27 -20.60
CA SER A 119 -0.28 9.16 -21.37
C SER A 119 -0.77 10.49 -21.93
N GLY A 120 -0.32 11.62 -21.39
CA GLY A 120 -0.83 12.96 -21.72
C GLY A 120 -2.34 13.15 -21.42
N LYS A 121 -2.94 12.24 -20.62
CA LYS A 121 -4.36 12.24 -20.24
C LYS A 121 -4.51 12.32 -18.73
N PRO A 122 -5.66 12.77 -18.20
CA PRO A 122 -5.95 12.68 -16.79
C PRO A 122 -5.83 11.23 -16.29
N PHE A 123 -5.22 11.04 -15.12
CA PHE A 123 -5.07 9.71 -14.53
C PHE A 123 -6.43 9.06 -14.22
N ARG A 124 -6.48 7.74 -14.23
CA ARG A 124 -7.65 6.97 -13.77
C ARG A 124 -7.45 6.53 -12.33
N ILE A 125 -8.55 6.39 -11.60
CA ILE A 125 -8.55 5.93 -10.21
C ILE A 125 -9.33 4.63 -10.10
N TYR A 126 -8.68 3.61 -9.56
CA TYR A 126 -9.28 2.32 -9.23
C TYR A 126 -9.14 2.06 -7.74
N TYR A 127 -10.21 1.60 -7.12
CA TYR A 127 -10.31 1.41 -5.69
C TYR A 127 -10.58 -0.07 -5.40
N GLY A 128 -9.63 -0.78 -4.77
CA GLY A 128 -9.77 -2.12 -4.24
C GLY A 128 -10.44 -2.12 -2.86
N ASN A 129 -10.89 -3.28 -2.41
CA ASN A 129 -11.62 -3.42 -1.16
C ASN A 129 -10.66 -3.82 -0.02
N GLY A 130 -10.66 -3.04 1.08
CA GLY A 130 -10.03 -3.41 2.32
C GLY A 130 -11.01 -4.05 3.32
N ASN A 131 -10.51 -4.46 4.47
CA ASN A 131 -11.38 -5.06 5.50
C ASN A 131 -12.31 -4.04 6.17
N HIS A 132 -11.94 -2.77 6.18
CA HIS A 132 -12.80 -1.71 6.71
C HIS A 132 -13.97 -1.42 5.77
N GLU A 133 -13.75 -1.30 4.47
CA GLU A 133 -14.82 -1.15 3.48
C GLU A 133 -15.76 -2.36 3.47
N GLN A 134 -15.20 -3.58 3.54
CA GLN A 134 -16.00 -4.81 3.61
C GLN A 134 -16.89 -4.81 4.86
N ARG A 135 -16.34 -4.40 6.01
CA ARG A 135 -17.07 -4.35 7.28
C ARG A 135 -18.27 -3.43 7.22
N LEU A 136 -18.17 -2.28 6.54
CA LEU A 136 -19.33 -1.39 6.36
C LEU A 136 -20.50 -2.11 5.69
N GLY A 137 -20.22 -2.94 4.68
CA GLY A 137 -21.28 -3.68 3.97
C GLY A 137 -21.81 -4.88 4.75
N ARG A 138 -20.92 -5.61 5.42
CA ARG A 138 -21.25 -6.84 6.15
C ARG A 138 -21.98 -6.57 7.46
N GLU A 139 -21.58 -5.53 8.20
CA GLU A 139 -22.11 -5.21 9.50
C GLU A 139 -23.16 -4.08 9.41
N TYR A 140 -24.15 -4.25 8.54
CA TYR A 140 -25.20 -3.24 8.29
C TYR A 140 -25.90 -2.76 9.56
N LYS A 141 -26.13 -3.64 10.55
CA LYS A 141 -26.74 -3.26 11.83
C LYS A 141 -25.94 -2.21 12.60
N THR A 142 -24.61 -2.21 12.42
CA THR A 142 -23.70 -1.28 13.09
C THR A 142 -23.50 0.00 12.28
N TYR A 143 -23.35 -0.13 10.96
CA TYR A 143 -22.94 0.98 10.09
C TYR A 143 -24.05 1.54 9.21
N GLY A 144 -25.22 0.88 9.17
CA GLY A 144 -26.40 1.36 8.45
C GLY A 144 -26.12 1.64 6.98
N GLU A 145 -26.44 2.85 6.53
CA GLU A 145 -26.32 3.25 5.13
C GLU A 145 -24.90 3.63 4.69
N MET A 146 -23.91 3.59 5.58
CA MET A 146 -22.54 4.09 5.28
C MET A 146 -21.91 3.40 4.06
N TYR A 147 -22.14 2.10 3.87
CA TYR A 147 -21.62 1.40 2.70
C TYR A 147 -22.25 1.90 1.40
N ARG A 148 -23.55 2.17 1.40
CA ARG A 148 -24.24 2.73 0.22
C ARG A 148 -23.75 4.15 -0.05
N GLU A 149 -23.53 4.95 0.99
CA GLU A 149 -22.98 6.29 0.87
C GLU A 149 -21.55 6.25 0.33
N PHE A 150 -20.69 5.37 0.83
CA PHE A 150 -19.34 5.15 0.30
C PHE A 150 -19.37 4.82 -1.20
N ARG A 151 -20.22 3.87 -1.61
CA ARG A 151 -20.40 3.51 -3.02
C ARG A 151 -20.89 4.68 -3.87
N ARG A 152 -21.75 5.53 -3.31
CA ARG A 152 -22.23 6.75 -3.96
C ARG A 152 -21.12 7.77 -4.14
N ILE A 153 -20.30 7.96 -3.11
CA ILE A 153 -19.11 8.85 -3.15
C ILE A 153 -18.18 8.45 -4.30
N LEU A 154 -17.85 7.17 -4.43
CA LEU A 154 -16.99 6.68 -5.52
C LEU A 154 -17.63 6.90 -6.90
N LYS A 155 -18.91 6.54 -7.05
CA LYS A 155 -19.64 6.69 -8.31
C LYS A 155 -19.72 8.14 -8.77
N GLN A 156 -20.00 9.08 -7.87
CA GLN A 156 -20.08 10.51 -8.19
C GLN A 156 -18.75 11.10 -8.69
N ARG A 157 -17.62 10.48 -8.31
CA ARG A 157 -16.27 10.88 -8.69
C ARG A 157 -15.69 10.07 -9.83
N ASN A 158 -16.50 9.24 -10.47
CA ASN A 158 -16.07 8.34 -11.54
C ASN A 158 -14.88 7.45 -11.13
N ILE A 159 -14.81 7.06 -9.84
CA ILE A 159 -13.82 6.14 -9.32
C ILE A 159 -14.33 4.71 -9.49
N SER A 160 -13.55 3.87 -10.18
CA SER A 160 -13.90 2.48 -10.40
C SER A 160 -13.63 1.63 -9.17
N TYR A 161 -14.70 1.14 -8.52
CA TYR A 161 -14.59 0.24 -7.38
C TYR A 161 -14.48 -1.20 -7.83
N LEU A 162 -13.35 -1.83 -7.47
CA LEU A 162 -13.02 -3.21 -7.82
C LEU A 162 -13.18 -4.10 -6.58
N SER A 163 -14.34 -4.73 -6.45
CA SER A 163 -14.68 -5.70 -5.42
C SER A 163 -15.21 -6.94 -6.15
N ASP A 164 -14.41 -7.98 -6.22
CA ASP A 164 -14.59 -9.18 -7.06
C ASP A 164 -14.85 -8.81 -8.52
N ARG A 165 -13.99 -7.95 -9.04
CA ARG A 165 -14.15 -7.39 -10.38
C ARG A 165 -12.82 -7.10 -11.04
N SER A 166 -12.78 -7.38 -12.36
CA SER A 166 -11.64 -7.07 -13.22
C SER A 166 -12.04 -6.06 -14.30
N VAL A 167 -11.06 -5.25 -14.72
CA VAL A 167 -11.19 -4.30 -15.83
C VAL A 167 -9.94 -4.36 -16.70
N ASN A 168 -10.10 -4.28 -18.01
CA ASN A 168 -8.99 -4.09 -18.93
C ASN A 168 -8.71 -2.59 -19.02
N LEU A 169 -7.55 -2.15 -18.50
CA LEU A 169 -7.10 -0.77 -18.60
C LEU A 169 -6.71 -0.44 -20.05
N SER A 170 -6.05 -1.40 -20.69
CA SER A 170 -5.61 -1.36 -22.10
C SER A 170 -5.51 -2.78 -22.64
N GLU A 171 -5.01 -2.92 -23.87
CA GLU A 171 -4.65 -4.23 -24.44
C GLU A 171 -3.49 -4.91 -23.71
N GLU A 172 -2.71 -4.15 -22.91
CA GLU A 172 -1.51 -4.62 -22.22
C GLU A 172 -1.75 -4.91 -20.73
N ILE A 173 -2.74 -4.27 -20.09
CA ILE A 173 -2.91 -4.27 -18.64
C ILE A 173 -4.35 -4.61 -18.25
N ARG A 174 -4.50 -5.59 -17.36
CA ARG A 174 -5.75 -5.88 -16.66
C ARG A 174 -5.55 -5.63 -15.17
N ILE A 175 -6.55 -5.00 -14.54
CA ILE A 175 -6.59 -4.74 -13.11
C ILE A 175 -7.75 -5.51 -12.50
N SER A 176 -7.46 -6.30 -11.48
CA SER A 176 -8.43 -7.09 -10.73
C SER A 176 -8.44 -6.67 -9.27
N GLY A 177 -9.61 -6.54 -8.65
CA GLY A 177 -9.75 -6.29 -7.23
C GLY A 177 -10.48 -7.44 -6.54
N LEU A 178 -9.79 -8.12 -5.63
CA LEU A 178 -10.30 -9.24 -4.85
C LEU A 178 -10.88 -8.75 -3.53
N ASN A 179 -12.14 -9.12 -3.26
CA ASN A 179 -12.79 -8.88 -1.98
C ASN A 179 -12.60 -10.12 -1.09
N LEU A 180 -11.61 -10.07 -0.22
CA LEU A 180 -11.28 -11.18 0.65
C LEU A 180 -12.35 -11.39 1.72
N ASP A 181 -12.78 -12.63 1.93
CA ASP A 181 -13.69 -12.98 3.00
C ASP A 181 -13.15 -12.61 4.39
N SER A 182 -14.04 -12.29 5.32
CA SER A 182 -13.65 -11.91 6.68
C SER A 182 -12.81 -12.98 7.41
N GLY A 183 -12.91 -14.24 7.00
CA GLY A 183 -12.07 -15.32 7.51
C GLY A 183 -10.59 -15.11 7.21
N CYS A 184 -10.27 -14.42 6.10
CA CYS A 184 -8.90 -14.11 5.71
C CYS A 184 -8.23 -13.07 6.62
N TYR A 185 -9.02 -12.36 7.44
CA TYR A 185 -8.55 -11.33 8.38
C TYR A 185 -8.63 -11.78 9.84
N ARG A 186 -8.85 -13.07 10.11
CA ARG A 186 -8.90 -13.59 11.49
C ARG A 186 -7.56 -13.51 12.17
N ASP A 187 -7.60 -13.16 13.46
CA ASP A 187 -6.45 -13.20 14.34
C ASP A 187 -5.92 -14.63 14.47
N PHE A 188 -4.61 -14.77 14.60
CA PHE A 188 -3.84 -16.00 14.82
C PHE A 188 -3.97 -17.06 13.70
N VAL A 189 -5.18 -17.40 13.26
CA VAL A 189 -5.42 -18.46 12.27
C VAL A 189 -6.36 -17.96 11.17
N PRO A 190 -5.83 -17.28 10.16
CA PRO A 190 -6.61 -16.86 9.00
C PRO A 190 -7.11 -18.08 8.20
N ALA A 191 -8.18 -17.89 7.44
CA ALA A 191 -8.71 -18.93 6.57
C ALA A 191 -7.65 -19.37 5.53
N ARG A 192 -7.68 -20.63 5.16
CA ARG A 192 -6.86 -21.11 4.03
C ARG A 192 -7.45 -20.61 2.72
N MET A 193 -6.57 -20.27 1.80
CA MET A 193 -6.94 -19.86 0.44
C MET A 193 -6.35 -20.83 -0.58
N THR A 194 -7.06 -21.03 -1.66
CA THR A 194 -6.62 -21.81 -2.84
C THR A 194 -6.76 -20.96 -4.09
N THR A 195 -6.13 -21.38 -5.17
CA THR A 195 -6.23 -20.71 -6.48
C THR A 195 -7.69 -20.69 -7.00
N GLU A 196 -8.47 -21.75 -6.73
CA GLU A 196 -9.88 -21.85 -7.11
C GLU A 196 -10.74 -20.79 -6.37
N TYR A 197 -10.28 -20.28 -5.21
CA TYR A 197 -10.94 -19.16 -4.56
C TYR A 197 -10.85 -17.91 -5.44
N LEU A 198 -9.67 -17.60 -5.98
CA LEU A 198 -9.49 -16.45 -6.86
C LEU A 198 -10.29 -16.64 -8.17
N GLU A 199 -10.25 -17.83 -8.75
CA GLU A 199 -11.00 -18.12 -9.99
C GLU A 199 -12.52 -17.94 -9.81
N ARG A 200 -13.07 -18.30 -8.66
CA ARG A 200 -14.51 -18.10 -8.37
C ARG A 200 -14.88 -16.61 -8.27
N HIS A 201 -13.97 -15.77 -7.76
CA HIS A 201 -14.22 -14.34 -7.54
C HIS A 201 -13.89 -13.49 -8.77
N LEU A 202 -12.82 -13.83 -9.49
CA LEU A 202 -12.26 -13.00 -10.56
C LEU A 202 -12.30 -13.65 -11.95
N GLY A 203 -12.63 -14.95 -12.01
CA GLY A 203 -12.43 -15.77 -13.19
C GLY A 203 -10.95 -16.12 -13.40
N PRO A 204 -10.60 -16.79 -14.51
CA PRO A 204 -9.22 -17.09 -14.85
C PRO A 204 -8.42 -15.81 -15.11
N ALA A 205 -7.12 -15.87 -14.86
CA ALA A 205 -6.19 -14.82 -15.26
C ALA A 205 -6.12 -14.76 -16.80
N ASP A 206 -5.71 -13.62 -17.32
CA ASP A 206 -5.51 -13.38 -18.74
C ASP A 206 -4.00 -13.22 -19.01
N ASP A 207 -3.35 -14.33 -19.36
CA ASP A 207 -1.90 -14.37 -19.57
C ASP A 207 -1.42 -13.47 -20.72
N SER A 208 -2.32 -13.02 -21.60
CA SER A 208 -1.99 -12.10 -22.68
C SER A 208 -1.75 -10.66 -22.21
N ARG A 209 -2.12 -10.35 -20.95
CA ARG A 209 -1.99 -9.01 -20.33
C ARG A 209 -1.17 -9.07 -19.06
N PHE A 210 -0.57 -7.95 -18.71
CA PHE A 210 0.02 -7.76 -17.39
C PHE A 210 -1.10 -7.67 -16.33
N GLN A 211 -1.14 -8.65 -15.42
CA GLN A 211 -2.16 -8.78 -14.40
C GLN A 211 -1.79 -8.03 -13.14
N ILE A 212 -2.47 -6.94 -12.85
CA ILE A 212 -2.37 -6.23 -11.56
C ILE A 212 -3.50 -6.71 -10.67
N LEU A 213 -3.17 -7.25 -9.49
CA LEU A 213 -4.14 -7.68 -8.49
C LEU A 213 -4.10 -6.74 -7.28
N LEU A 214 -5.23 -6.13 -6.96
CA LEU A 214 -5.48 -5.48 -5.68
C LEU A 214 -6.07 -6.50 -4.72
N ALA A 215 -5.30 -6.99 -3.77
CA ALA A 215 -5.73 -7.91 -2.74
C ALA A 215 -5.19 -7.45 -1.38
N HIS A 216 -6.07 -6.96 -0.51
CA HIS A 216 -5.68 -6.19 0.66
C HIS A 216 -4.79 -6.95 1.64
N SER A 217 -4.98 -8.28 1.84
CA SER A 217 -4.10 -9.08 2.71
C SER A 217 -2.93 -9.70 1.93
N PRO A 218 -1.67 -9.47 2.34
CA PRO A 218 -0.51 -10.08 1.70
C PRO A 218 -0.24 -11.53 2.12
N LEU A 219 -1.07 -12.12 3.00
CA LEU A 219 -0.86 -13.48 3.52
C LEU A 219 -0.93 -14.58 2.45
N TYR A 220 -1.59 -14.31 1.34
CA TYR A 220 -1.90 -15.30 0.30
C TYR A 220 -1.13 -15.06 -0.99
N PHE A 221 0.07 -14.53 -0.86
CA PHE A 221 0.86 -14.09 -2.01
C PHE A 221 1.18 -15.23 -2.99
N GLU A 222 1.42 -16.43 -2.47
CA GLU A 222 1.65 -17.63 -3.29
C GLU A 222 0.43 -17.95 -4.14
N GLN A 223 -0.76 -17.94 -3.55
CA GLN A 223 -2.01 -18.20 -4.26
C GLN A 223 -2.34 -17.12 -5.29
N TYR A 224 -1.98 -15.88 -5.03
CA TYR A 224 -2.13 -14.78 -6.00
C TYR A 224 -1.21 -14.98 -7.21
N ALA A 225 0.02 -15.40 -6.97
CA ALA A 225 0.98 -15.72 -8.01
C ALA A 225 0.56 -16.95 -8.82
N ASP A 226 0.12 -18.02 -8.15
CA ASP A 226 -0.37 -19.24 -8.78
C ASP A 226 -1.62 -19.00 -9.63
N TRP A 227 -2.47 -18.02 -9.26
CA TRP A 227 -3.61 -17.61 -10.07
C TRP A 227 -3.17 -16.88 -11.35
N GLY A 228 -1.98 -16.28 -11.40
CA GLY A 228 -1.43 -15.59 -12.55
C GLY A 228 -1.34 -14.07 -12.40
N ALA A 229 -1.27 -13.54 -11.18
CA ALA A 229 -0.98 -12.12 -10.97
C ALA A 229 0.50 -11.84 -11.28
N ASP A 230 0.78 -10.94 -12.23
CA ASP A 230 2.14 -10.44 -12.50
C ASP A 230 2.59 -9.44 -11.42
N LEU A 231 1.65 -8.69 -10.86
CA LEU A 231 1.88 -7.74 -9.77
C LEU A 231 0.72 -7.81 -8.77
N THR A 232 1.01 -8.05 -7.51
CA THR A 232 0.04 -7.94 -6.42
C THR A 232 0.36 -6.73 -5.55
N LEU A 233 -0.65 -5.91 -5.31
CA LEU A 233 -0.59 -4.73 -4.45
C LEU A 233 -1.49 -4.96 -3.24
N SER A 234 -0.88 -4.97 -2.05
CA SER A 234 -1.55 -5.28 -0.78
C SER A 234 -1.27 -4.18 0.26
N GLY A 235 -2.20 -4.06 1.22
CA GLY A 235 -2.06 -3.24 2.41
C GLY A 235 -2.10 -4.08 3.68
N HIS A 236 -2.94 -3.69 4.66
CA HIS A 236 -3.33 -4.40 5.87
C HIS A 236 -2.23 -4.58 6.93
N PHE A 237 -0.99 -4.74 6.54
CA PHE A 237 0.09 -5.07 7.47
C PHE A 237 0.78 -3.86 8.07
N HIS A 238 0.60 -2.66 7.52
CA HIS A 238 1.19 -1.40 8.00
C HIS A 238 2.70 -1.48 8.26
N GLY A 239 3.42 -2.32 7.50
CA GLY A 239 4.82 -2.60 7.78
C GLY A 239 5.10 -3.37 9.08
N GLY A 240 4.07 -3.88 9.75
CA GLY A 240 4.12 -4.61 11.03
C GLY A 240 3.62 -3.78 12.22
N THR A 241 2.82 -4.41 13.10
CA THR A 241 2.29 -3.78 14.32
C THR A 241 3.39 -3.45 15.32
N ILE A 242 4.43 -4.31 15.39
CA ILE A 242 5.65 -4.09 16.17
C ILE A 242 6.84 -4.16 15.22
N ARG A 243 7.68 -3.12 15.25
CA ARG A 243 8.92 -3.07 14.48
C ARG A 243 10.10 -2.90 15.42
N LEU A 244 11.16 -3.61 15.14
CA LEU A 244 12.43 -3.47 15.86
C LEU A 244 13.50 -2.90 14.92
N PRO A 245 14.36 -1.98 15.41
CA PRO A 245 15.50 -1.51 14.64
C PRO A 245 16.31 -2.70 14.12
N PHE A 246 16.74 -2.65 12.86
CA PHE A 246 17.55 -3.67 12.17
C PHE A 246 16.85 -5.02 11.91
N VAL A 247 15.71 -5.31 12.55
CA VAL A 247 14.96 -6.57 12.39
C VAL A 247 13.73 -6.37 11.48
N GLY A 248 13.16 -5.17 11.45
CA GLY A 248 11.94 -4.89 10.71
C GLY A 248 10.66 -5.22 11.47
N GLY A 249 9.60 -5.55 10.77
CA GLY A 249 8.32 -5.93 11.35
C GLY A 249 8.38 -7.32 12.00
N VAL A 250 8.09 -7.40 13.28
CA VAL A 250 8.12 -8.67 14.05
C VAL A 250 6.74 -9.26 14.30
N MET A 251 5.68 -8.47 14.15
CA MET A 251 4.31 -8.93 14.39
C MET A 251 3.35 -8.32 13.37
N THR A 252 2.46 -9.14 12.81
CA THR A 252 1.37 -8.69 11.92
C THR A 252 0.19 -8.14 12.74
N PRO A 253 -0.76 -7.41 12.13
CA PRO A 253 -2.01 -7.04 12.78
C PRO A 253 -2.84 -8.23 13.28
N GLN A 254 -2.62 -9.42 12.70
CA GLN A 254 -3.27 -10.68 13.10
C GLN A 254 -2.48 -11.47 14.15
N TYR A 255 -1.55 -10.81 14.86
CA TYR A 255 -0.71 -11.38 15.93
C TYR A 255 0.17 -12.57 15.50
N GLN A 256 0.55 -12.61 14.22
CA GLN A 256 1.53 -13.58 13.74
C GLN A 256 2.94 -13.01 13.90
N PHE A 257 3.83 -13.79 14.52
CA PHE A 257 5.21 -13.37 14.76
C PHE A 257 6.14 -13.88 13.67
N PHE A 258 7.14 -13.06 13.32
CA PHE A 258 8.22 -13.42 12.38
C PHE A 258 7.72 -13.97 11.04
N HIS A 259 6.66 -13.41 10.50
CA HIS A 259 6.14 -13.84 9.20
C HIS A 259 7.17 -13.54 8.10
N LYS A 260 7.53 -14.56 7.31
CA LYS A 260 8.59 -14.45 6.28
C LYS A 260 8.56 -13.21 5.37
N PRO A 261 7.40 -12.67 4.95
CA PRO A 261 7.35 -11.45 4.15
C PRO A 261 8.03 -10.23 4.78
N TYR A 262 8.28 -10.24 6.10
CA TYR A 262 8.90 -9.13 6.82
C TYR A 262 10.40 -9.30 7.07
N MET A 263 10.94 -10.49 6.88
CA MET A 263 12.27 -10.83 7.39
C MET A 263 13.39 -10.75 6.38
N SER A 264 13.14 -10.61 5.08
CA SER A 264 14.24 -10.57 4.10
C SER A 264 13.92 -9.79 2.84
N PRO A 265 14.72 -8.75 2.52
CA PRO A 265 14.73 -8.16 1.19
C PRO A 265 15.45 -9.03 0.14
N SER A 266 16.22 -10.06 0.56
CA SER A 266 17.21 -10.74 -0.30
C SER A 266 16.80 -12.12 -0.84
N GLU A 267 15.66 -12.69 -0.43
CA GLU A 267 15.24 -14.04 -0.86
C GLU A 267 13.88 -14.07 -1.56
N ALA A 268 13.55 -13.06 -2.35
CA ALA A 268 12.36 -13.10 -3.19
C ALA A 268 12.69 -13.74 -4.53
N HIS A 269 12.38 -15.02 -4.68
CA HIS A 269 12.12 -15.59 -6.00
C HIS A 269 10.81 -14.99 -6.51
N PHE A 270 10.87 -14.39 -7.69
CA PHE A 270 9.77 -13.75 -8.40
C PHE A 270 8.47 -14.57 -8.43
N PRO A 271 7.29 -13.95 -8.38
CA PRO A 271 6.93 -12.63 -8.87
C PRO A 271 6.96 -11.56 -7.78
N PHE A 272 7.31 -10.36 -8.17
CA PHE A 272 7.68 -9.19 -7.36
C PHE A 272 7.02 -9.07 -5.98
N ARG A 273 7.83 -9.26 -4.92
CA ARG A 273 7.52 -8.82 -3.57
C ARG A 273 7.96 -7.37 -3.41
N LEU A 274 7.02 -6.46 -3.34
CA LEU A 274 7.27 -5.17 -2.74
C LEU A 274 7.18 -5.35 -1.23
N SER A 275 8.30 -5.72 -0.60
CA SER A 275 8.41 -5.65 0.86
C SER A 275 8.58 -4.18 1.25
N PRO A 276 7.93 -3.72 2.32
CA PRO A 276 8.25 -2.42 2.88
C PRO A 276 9.72 -2.41 3.28
N LEU A 277 10.47 -1.43 2.77
CA LEU A 277 11.87 -1.22 3.10
C LEU A 277 12.03 -0.98 4.61
N PRO A 278 13.15 -1.37 5.25
CA PRO A 278 13.36 -1.16 6.67
C PRO A 278 13.46 0.35 6.95
N GLY A 279 12.47 0.91 7.58
CA GLY A 279 12.51 2.31 8.03
C GLY A 279 11.18 2.93 8.39
N ASP A 280 10.12 2.70 7.63
CA ASP A 280 8.93 3.52 7.76
C ASP A 280 7.65 2.74 8.09
N ILE A 281 7.05 3.12 9.22
CA ILE A 281 5.83 2.51 9.77
C ILE A 281 4.58 2.92 8.95
N LEU A 282 4.71 3.83 7.96
CA LEU A 282 3.57 4.50 7.34
C LEU A 282 3.73 4.84 5.86
N SER A 283 4.58 4.15 5.11
CA SER A 283 4.67 4.38 3.66
C SER A 283 3.62 3.58 2.91
N ASP A 284 2.37 4.00 3.05
CA ASP A 284 1.26 3.47 2.24
C ASP A 284 1.17 4.19 0.87
N PHE A 285 2.27 4.85 0.46
CA PHE A 285 2.40 5.58 -0.79
C PHE A 285 3.56 5.01 -1.61
N LEU A 286 3.23 4.30 -2.67
CA LEU A 286 4.20 3.69 -3.56
C LEU A 286 4.06 4.24 -4.98
N LEU A 287 5.17 4.72 -5.51
CA LEU A 287 5.31 5.10 -6.91
C LEU A 287 5.90 3.94 -7.70
N LEU A 288 5.15 3.44 -8.67
CA LEU A 288 5.59 2.37 -9.56
C LEU A 288 5.79 2.90 -10.98
N ARG A 289 6.97 2.64 -11.55
CA ARG A 289 7.23 2.86 -12.96
C ARG A 289 7.30 1.51 -13.67
N MET A 290 6.53 1.36 -14.73
CA MET A 290 6.40 0.12 -15.48
C MET A 290 6.84 0.33 -16.92
N SER A 291 7.77 -0.50 -17.43
CA SER A 291 8.26 -0.45 -18.83
C SER A 291 8.74 -1.80 -19.31
N ALA A 292 8.94 -1.95 -20.63
CA ALA A 292 9.51 -3.15 -21.25
C ALA A 292 11.02 -3.26 -21.12
N ASP A 293 11.74 -2.15 -21.02
CA ASP A 293 13.20 -2.09 -21.16
C ASP A 293 13.94 -1.63 -19.92
N PHE A 294 15.01 -2.38 -19.55
CA PHE A 294 15.98 -2.00 -18.52
C PHE A 294 16.79 -0.73 -18.88
N HIS A 295 16.84 -0.37 -20.17
CA HIS A 295 17.71 0.68 -20.68
C HIS A 295 17.02 2.01 -20.99
N THR A 296 15.70 2.10 -20.82
CA THR A 296 15.03 3.39 -20.94
C THR A 296 15.30 4.20 -19.68
N PRO A 297 16.08 5.30 -19.75
CA PRO A 297 16.29 6.14 -18.58
C PRO A 297 14.92 6.72 -18.20
N VAL A 298 14.41 6.28 -17.09
CA VAL A 298 13.25 6.92 -16.48
C VAL A 298 13.72 8.31 -16.08
N ALA A 299 13.17 9.35 -16.71
CA ALA A 299 13.54 10.71 -16.39
C ALA A 299 13.37 10.93 -14.90
N HIS A 300 14.46 11.14 -14.19
CA HIS A 300 14.46 11.52 -12.80
C HIS A 300 13.83 12.91 -12.70
N THR A 301 12.54 12.97 -12.45
CA THR A 301 11.96 14.19 -11.91
C THR A 301 12.47 14.29 -10.48
N SER A 302 13.44 15.18 -10.26
CA SER A 302 13.88 15.52 -8.92
C SER A 302 12.67 16.03 -8.13
N LEU A 303 12.07 15.13 -7.35
CA LEU A 303 11.17 15.55 -6.27
C LEU A 303 11.99 16.47 -5.36
N PRO A 304 11.44 17.59 -4.86
CA PRO A 304 12.18 18.45 -3.96
C PRO A 304 12.69 17.60 -2.81
N ALA A 305 14.01 17.51 -2.68
CA ALA A 305 14.69 16.76 -1.64
C ALA A 305 14.27 17.35 -0.29
N TYR A 306 13.43 16.62 0.45
CA TYR A 306 13.36 16.84 1.87
C TYR A 306 14.72 16.42 2.45
N PRO A 307 15.30 17.17 3.39
CA PRO A 307 16.74 17.13 3.72
C PRO A 307 17.11 15.95 4.61
N TYR A 308 17.03 14.73 4.09
CA TYR A 308 17.71 13.56 4.66
C TYR A 308 18.01 12.54 3.57
N ASN A 309 19.06 12.85 2.77
CA ASN A 309 19.76 11.84 1.99
C ASN A 309 20.56 10.95 2.94
N PHE A 310 20.10 9.74 3.20
CA PHE A 310 21.00 8.66 3.51
C PHE A 310 21.45 8.06 2.17
N LEU A 311 22.67 8.42 1.75
CA LEU A 311 23.39 7.82 0.64
C LEU A 311 23.52 6.31 0.90
N TYR A 312 22.85 5.51 0.10
CA TYR A 312 23.17 4.11 -0.06
C TYR A 312 24.02 4.02 -1.33
N ASP A 313 25.31 3.77 -1.15
CA ASP A 313 26.26 3.51 -2.21
C ASP A 313 26.10 2.04 -2.61
N PRO A 314 25.71 1.69 -3.85
CA PRO A 314 25.64 0.30 -4.25
C PRO A 314 27.07 -0.21 -4.49
N ALA A 315 27.48 -1.20 -3.71
CA ALA A 315 28.71 -1.91 -3.91
C ALA A 315 28.79 -2.49 -5.34
N PRO A 316 29.95 -2.46 -6.01
CA PRO A 316 30.09 -2.93 -7.38
C PRO A 316 29.92 -4.44 -7.44
N VAL A 317 29.07 -4.89 -8.37
CA VAL A 317 28.98 -6.29 -8.77
C VAL A 317 30.30 -6.64 -9.49
N VAL A 318 31.09 -7.47 -8.86
CA VAL A 318 32.26 -8.07 -9.50
C VAL A 318 31.76 -9.21 -10.39
N SER A 319 32.19 -9.15 -11.63
CA SER A 319 31.97 -10.10 -12.73
C SER A 319 32.24 -11.57 -12.39
#